data_9f30c9dc2086fc853058f8c952b10a82
#
_entry.id   9f30c9dc2086fc853058f8c952b10a82
#
_cell.length_a   1.000
_cell.length_b   1.000
_cell.length_c   1.000
_cell.angle_alpha   90.00
_cell.angle_beta   90.00
_cell.angle_gamma   90.00
#
_symmetry.space_group_name_H-M   'P 1'
#
loop_
_entity.id
_entity.type
_entity.pdbx_description
1 polymer ?
#
loop_
_entity_poly.entity_id
_entity_poly.type
_entity_poly.pdbx_seq_one_letter_code
_entity_poly.pdbx_strand_id
1 'polypeptide(L)'
;EYDVPSNTWTDLFARYRFGGGHGVRIGQFRQPFNLDQLTSGRWTMMQERALPSALAINRRLGVDYQYVQPNWTVTASAFGQTLGGLDDGQGLAMRGTWLAWREGGDFLHFGMAVMQEEPDIGSSRFSARPEAGLANRVLVDSGRLAGVDRILRSGVEGVWVGGPY
;
A
#
# COMPACT_ATOMS: atom_id res chain seq x y z
N GLU A 1 -14.72 -4.26 5.27
CA GLU A 1 -14.50 -5.69 5.04
C GLU A 1 -13.94 -6.32 6.32
N TYR A 2 -14.44 -7.47 6.70
CA TYR A 2 -14.00 -8.24 7.86
C TYR A 2 -13.46 -9.59 7.39
N ASP A 3 -12.27 -9.93 7.81
CA ASP A 3 -11.64 -11.21 7.48
C ASP A 3 -11.91 -12.21 8.60
N VAL A 4 -12.80 -13.15 8.34
CA VAL A 4 -13.23 -14.18 9.31
C VAL A 4 -12.08 -15.12 9.71
N PRO A 5 -11.23 -15.62 8.78
CA PRO A 5 -10.11 -16.49 9.14
C PRO A 5 -9.08 -15.84 10.09
N SER A 6 -8.78 -14.58 9.90
CA SER A 6 -7.82 -13.85 10.76
C SER A 6 -8.49 -13.11 11.93
N ASN A 7 -9.82 -13.14 12.00
CA ASN A 7 -10.62 -12.42 13.00
C ASN A 7 -10.27 -10.93 13.11
N THR A 8 -10.04 -10.28 11.98
CA THR A 8 -9.59 -8.88 11.92
C THR A 8 -10.41 -8.03 10.95
N TRP A 9 -10.56 -6.75 11.29
CA TRP A 9 -11.05 -5.76 10.35
C TRP A 9 -9.96 -5.44 9.34
N THR A 10 -10.25 -5.63 8.06
CA THR A 10 -9.34 -5.27 6.97
C THR A 10 -9.52 -3.81 6.58
N ASP A 11 -10.49 -3.51 5.72
CA ASP A 11 -10.73 -2.13 5.29
C ASP A 11 -12.02 -1.60 5.95
N LEU A 12 -11.88 -0.54 6.74
CA LEU A 12 -12.97 0.16 7.41
C LEU A 12 -12.73 1.67 7.31
N PHE A 13 -13.32 2.32 6.31
CA PHE A 13 -13.11 3.74 6.07
C PHE A 13 -14.36 4.43 5.52
N ALA A 14 -14.45 5.73 5.75
CA ALA A 14 -15.33 6.64 5.05
C ALA A 14 -14.55 7.43 4.01
N ARG A 15 -15.18 7.70 2.87
CA ARG A 15 -14.60 8.54 1.80
C ARG A 15 -15.59 9.62 1.41
N TYR A 16 -15.08 10.85 1.30
CA TYR A 16 -15.84 11.97 0.77
C TYR A 16 -15.13 12.59 -0.44
N ARG A 17 -15.88 12.86 -1.50
CA ARG A 17 -15.37 13.50 -2.73
C ARG A 17 -16.02 14.87 -2.88
N PHE A 18 -15.18 15.90 -3.02
CA PHE A 18 -15.63 17.29 -3.12
C PHE A 18 -15.95 17.73 -4.55
N GLY A 19 -15.67 16.95 -5.55
CA GLY A 19 -15.66 17.40 -6.95
C GLY A 19 -14.28 17.90 -7.39
N GLY A 20 -14.13 18.18 -8.68
CA GLY A 20 -12.83 18.62 -9.24
C GLY A 20 -11.68 17.61 -9.09
N GLY A 21 -11.97 16.35 -8.77
CA GLY A 21 -10.96 15.32 -8.55
C GLY A 21 -10.45 15.21 -7.11
N HIS A 22 -10.94 16.03 -6.20
CA HIS A 22 -10.52 16.04 -4.79
C HIS A 22 -11.31 15.05 -3.94
N GLY A 23 -10.64 14.42 -2.99
CA GLY A 23 -11.27 13.52 -2.04
C GLY A 23 -10.46 13.35 -0.76
N VAL A 24 -11.15 12.99 0.30
CA VAL A 24 -10.56 12.62 1.59
C VAL A 24 -11.08 11.25 1.98
N ARG A 25 -10.23 10.43 2.58
CA ARG A 25 -10.60 9.16 3.18
C ARG A 25 -10.07 9.12 4.60
N ILE A 26 -10.89 8.62 5.52
CA ILE A 26 -10.57 8.47 6.94
C ILE A 26 -10.97 7.08 7.42
N GLY A 27 -10.11 6.43 8.17
CA GLY A 27 -10.33 5.08 8.71
C GLY A 27 -9.14 4.16 8.50
N GLN A 28 -9.37 2.85 8.51
CA GLN A 28 -8.35 1.85 8.25
C GLN A 28 -8.35 1.44 6.78
N PHE A 29 -7.20 1.57 6.13
CA PHE A 29 -7.01 1.22 4.73
C PHE A 29 -5.53 0.95 4.42
N ARG A 30 -5.27 0.33 3.26
CA ARG A 30 -3.90 0.13 2.75
C ARG A 30 -3.24 1.46 2.43
N GLN A 31 -2.03 1.66 2.91
CA GLN A 31 -1.29 2.91 2.70
C GLN A 31 -0.81 3.03 1.24
N PRO A 32 -0.78 4.26 0.69
CA PRO A 32 -0.44 4.48 -0.71
C PRO A 32 1.06 4.33 -0.96
N PHE A 33 1.52 3.12 -1.26
CA PHE A 33 2.94 2.86 -1.51
C PHE A 33 3.18 2.20 -2.87
N ASN A 34 2.75 0.96 -3.11
CA ASN A 34 2.98 0.29 -4.39
C ASN A 34 1.68 -0.17 -5.07
N LEU A 35 1.73 -0.31 -6.40
CA LEU A 35 0.59 -0.72 -7.21
C LEU A 35 0.12 -2.13 -6.87
N ASP A 36 1.05 -3.07 -6.73
CA ASP A 36 0.76 -4.47 -6.50
C ASP A 36 -0.04 -4.68 -5.19
N GLN A 37 0.33 -3.97 -4.13
CA GLN A 37 -0.40 -4.03 -2.86
C GLN A 37 -1.77 -3.33 -2.93
N LEU A 38 -1.88 -2.24 -3.68
CA LEU A 38 -3.12 -1.48 -3.84
C LEU A 38 -4.10 -2.16 -4.81
N THR A 39 -3.58 -3.01 -5.70
CA THR A 39 -4.40 -3.79 -6.62
C THR A 39 -5.10 -4.93 -5.87
N SER A 40 -6.37 -5.14 -6.19
CA SER A 40 -7.10 -6.30 -5.67
C SER A 40 -6.51 -7.59 -6.23
N GLY A 41 -6.38 -8.63 -5.41
CA GLY A 41 -5.91 -9.94 -5.82
C GLY A 41 -6.71 -10.59 -6.96
N ARG A 42 -7.92 -10.09 -7.27
CA ARG A 42 -8.71 -10.52 -8.43
C ARG A 42 -8.13 -10.09 -9.78
N TRP A 43 -7.28 -9.06 -9.76
CA TRP A 43 -6.71 -8.44 -10.95
C TRP A 43 -5.20 -8.60 -11.04
N THR A 44 -4.60 -9.37 -10.12
CA THR A 44 -3.20 -9.74 -10.19
C THR A 44 -3.03 -10.99 -11.06
N MET A 45 -2.05 -10.98 -11.96
CA MET A 45 -1.77 -12.12 -12.83
C MET A 45 -1.07 -13.26 -12.09
N MET A 46 -0.38 -12.94 -11.02
CA MET A 46 0.37 -13.88 -10.19
C MET A 46 -0.39 -14.19 -8.90
N GLN A 47 -0.29 -15.43 -8.43
CA GLN A 47 -0.85 -15.83 -7.13
C GLN A 47 -0.11 -15.21 -5.96
N GLU A 48 1.16 -14.91 -6.13
CA GLU A 48 2.02 -14.28 -5.13
C GLU A 48 2.33 -12.85 -5.54
N ARG A 49 2.34 -11.95 -4.57
CA ARG A 49 2.78 -10.57 -4.77
C ARG A 49 4.29 -10.51 -4.94
N ALA A 50 4.77 -9.50 -5.65
CA ALA A 50 6.19 -9.27 -5.82
C ALA A 50 6.87 -9.01 -4.46
N LEU A 51 8.13 -9.44 -4.32
CA LEU A 51 8.91 -9.31 -3.09
C LEU A 51 8.93 -7.87 -2.50
N PRO A 52 8.95 -6.78 -3.28
CA PRO A 52 8.85 -5.42 -2.73
C PRO A 52 7.57 -5.17 -1.90
N SER A 53 6.51 -5.95 -2.09
CA SER A 53 5.29 -5.84 -1.29
C SER A 53 5.50 -6.22 0.18
N ALA A 54 6.53 -7.03 0.49
CA ALA A 54 6.95 -7.32 1.86
C ALA A 54 7.50 -6.10 2.61
N LEU A 55 7.99 -5.10 1.87
CA LEU A 55 8.50 -3.85 2.44
C LEU A 55 7.41 -2.79 2.60
N ALA A 56 6.24 -3.01 2.03
CA ALA A 56 5.13 -2.07 2.11
C ALA A 56 4.41 -2.18 3.46
N ILE A 57 3.92 -1.04 3.94
CA ILE A 57 3.03 -1.01 5.10
C ILE A 57 1.64 -1.45 4.66
N ASN A 58 1.08 -2.38 5.42
CA ASN A 58 -0.27 -2.85 5.21
C ASN A 58 -1.33 -1.78 5.57
N ARG A 59 -2.41 -2.22 6.14
CA ARG A 59 -3.50 -1.36 6.57
C ARG A 59 -3.13 -0.64 7.86
N ARG A 60 -3.41 0.66 7.90
CA ARG A 60 -3.26 1.51 9.07
C ARG A 60 -4.50 2.41 9.21
N LEU A 61 -4.83 2.80 10.41
CA LEU A 61 -5.73 3.92 10.66
C LEU A 61 -5.06 5.19 10.19
N GLY A 62 -5.79 6.01 9.45
CA GLY A 62 -5.23 7.24 8.94
C GLY A 62 -6.25 8.11 8.21
N VAL A 63 -5.71 9.19 7.70
CA VAL A 63 -6.41 10.12 6.82
C VAL A 63 -5.59 10.26 5.56
N ASP A 64 -6.19 10.11 4.40
CA ASP A 64 -5.56 10.47 3.14
C ASP A 64 -6.35 11.55 2.39
N TYR A 65 -5.61 12.35 1.66
CA TYR A 65 -6.11 13.27 0.68
C TYR A 65 -5.71 12.78 -0.71
N GLN A 66 -6.68 12.75 -1.62
CA GLN A 66 -6.51 12.30 -2.98
C GLN A 66 -6.85 13.42 -3.95
N TYR A 67 -5.99 13.63 -4.93
CA TYR A 67 -6.27 14.47 -6.08
C TYR A 67 -6.14 13.65 -7.35
N VAL A 68 -7.26 13.45 -8.04
CA VAL A 68 -7.40 12.55 -9.18
C VAL A 68 -7.73 13.36 -10.43
N GLN A 69 -6.89 13.24 -11.43
CA GLN A 69 -7.07 13.80 -12.77
C GLN A 69 -7.11 12.68 -13.82
N PRO A 70 -7.55 12.93 -15.06
CA PRO A 70 -7.68 11.89 -16.08
C PRO A 70 -6.40 11.08 -16.32
N ASN A 71 -5.23 11.72 -16.26
CA ASN A 71 -3.96 11.10 -16.59
C ASN A 71 -2.99 10.99 -15.42
N TRP A 72 -3.32 11.51 -14.24
CA TRP A 72 -2.44 11.41 -13.08
C TRP A 72 -3.20 11.48 -11.77
N THR A 73 -2.61 10.94 -10.72
CA THR A 73 -3.14 11.03 -9.37
C THR A 73 -2.04 11.38 -8.38
N VAL A 74 -2.41 12.10 -7.33
CA VAL A 74 -1.56 12.26 -6.14
C VAL A 74 -2.37 11.90 -4.91
N THR A 75 -1.75 11.12 -4.03
CA THR A 75 -2.32 10.75 -2.73
C THR A 75 -1.31 11.04 -1.65
N ALA A 76 -1.71 11.78 -0.63
CA ALA A 76 -0.93 12.02 0.58
C ALA A 76 -1.69 11.44 1.77
N SER A 77 -1.02 10.74 2.66
CA SER A 77 -1.60 10.06 3.81
C SER A 77 -0.80 10.29 5.07
N ALA A 78 -1.51 10.52 6.17
CA ALA A 78 -0.97 10.43 7.53
C ALA A 78 -1.63 9.24 8.22
N PHE A 79 -0.83 8.39 8.83
CA PHE A 79 -1.31 7.15 9.43
C PHE A 79 -0.67 6.87 10.78
N GLY A 80 -1.36 6.06 11.58
CA GLY A 80 -0.92 5.57 12.88
C GLY A 80 -1.10 4.07 13.01
N GLN A 81 -1.63 3.63 14.14
CA GLN A 81 -1.83 2.23 14.50
C GLN A 81 -2.88 1.52 13.62
N THR A 82 -3.02 0.22 13.77
CA THR A 82 -4.13 -0.57 13.24
C THR A 82 -5.30 -0.60 14.25
N LEU A 83 -6.49 -0.98 13.80
CA LEU A 83 -7.66 -1.15 14.67
C LEU A 83 -7.50 -2.23 15.76
N GLY A 84 -6.56 -3.14 15.60
CA GLY A 84 -6.29 -4.23 16.56
C GLY A 84 -4.86 -4.30 17.05
N GLY A 85 -3.99 -3.37 16.60
CA GLY A 85 -2.57 -3.33 16.94
C GLY A 85 -2.27 -2.25 17.98
N LEU A 86 -1.33 -2.55 18.86
CA LEU A 86 -0.93 -1.64 19.93
C LEU A 86 0.45 -1.00 19.68
N ASP A 87 1.24 -1.50 18.73
CA ASP A 87 2.67 -1.14 18.59
C ASP A 87 3.08 -0.92 17.13
N ASP A 88 2.24 -0.27 16.35
CA ASP A 88 2.46 -0.17 14.91
C ASP A 88 3.20 1.09 14.46
N GLY A 89 3.35 2.09 15.32
CA GLY A 89 3.97 3.36 14.96
C GLY A 89 3.08 4.27 14.11
N GLN A 90 3.64 5.42 13.75
CA GLN A 90 2.99 6.44 12.95
C GLN A 90 3.83 6.83 11.74
N GLY A 91 3.23 7.50 10.77
CA GLY A 91 3.99 7.92 9.60
C GLY A 91 3.20 8.73 8.58
N LEU A 92 3.92 9.06 7.52
CA LEU A 92 3.42 9.79 6.38
C LEU A 92 3.73 9.00 5.11
N ALA A 93 2.84 9.04 4.15
CA ALA A 93 3.04 8.44 2.83
C ALA A 93 2.57 9.41 1.74
N MET A 94 3.27 9.40 0.63
CA MET A 94 2.87 10.13 -0.57
C MET A 94 3.11 9.25 -1.80
N ARG A 95 2.14 9.23 -2.71
CA ARG A 95 2.22 8.49 -3.96
C ARG A 95 1.67 9.33 -5.11
N GLY A 96 2.44 9.40 -6.19
CA GLY A 96 2.03 9.97 -7.46
C GLY A 96 1.96 8.90 -8.54
N THR A 97 0.99 8.99 -9.44
CA THR A 97 0.88 8.12 -10.60
C THR A 97 0.63 8.92 -11.86
N TRP A 98 1.10 8.43 -12.99
CA TRP A 98 0.95 9.06 -14.29
C TRP A 98 0.67 8.03 -15.37
N LEU A 99 -0.44 8.23 -16.07
CA LEU A 99 -0.81 7.50 -17.28
C LEU A 99 -0.21 8.27 -18.48
N ALA A 100 0.99 7.85 -18.85
CA ALA A 100 1.78 8.56 -19.88
C ALA A 100 1.18 8.40 -21.28
N TRP A 101 0.58 7.25 -21.54
CA TRP A 101 -0.05 6.95 -22.83
C TRP A 101 -1.21 5.98 -22.65
N ARG A 102 -2.26 6.17 -23.45
CA ARG A 102 -3.41 5.27 -23.53
C ARG A 102 -4.04 5.35 -24.91
N GLU A 103 -4.21 4.19 -25.55
CA GLU A 103 -4.87 4.08 -26.85
C GLU A 103 -5.57 2.72 -26.95
N GLY A 104 -6.87 2.71 -27.26
CA GLY A 104 -7.65 1.48 -27.27
C GLY A 104 -7.67 0.79 -25.90
N GLY A 105 -7.13 -0.41 -25.83
CA GLY A 105 -6.90 -1.16 -24.59
C GLY A 105 -5.49 -1.02 -24.01
N ASP A 106 -4.58 -0.46 -24.77
CA ASP A 106 -3.16 -0.34 -24.44
C ASP A 106 -2.88 0.87 -23.56
N PHE A 107 -1.93 0.76 -22.65
CA PHE A 107 -1.53 1.89 -21.82
C PHE A 107 -0.11 1.75 -21.27
N LEU A 108 0.47 2.89 -20.91
CA LEU A 108 1.73 3.01 -20.19
C LEU A 108 1.51 3.83 -18.92
N HIS A 109 1.78 3.21 -17.78
CA HIS A 109 1.60 3.79 -16.46
C HIS A 109 2.91 3.82 -15.69
N PHE A 110 3.16 4.93 -15.01
CA PHE A 110 4.25 5.10 -14.06
C PHE A 110 3.71 5.48 -12.68
N GLY A 111 4.42 5.08 -11.64
CA GLY A 111 4.15 5.49 -10.29
C GLY A 111 5.43 5.69 -9.49
N MET A 112 5.34 6.57 -8.51
CA MET A 112 6.37 6.78 -7.51
C MET A 112 5.75 6.99 -6.14
N ALA A 113 6.43 6.53 -5.11
CA ALA A 113 5.99 6.68 -3.74
C ALA A 113 7.14 6.89 -2.79
N VAL A 114 6.87 7.63 -1.73
CA VAL A 114 7.74 7.77 -0.56
C VAL A 114 6.90 7.61 0.70
N MET A 115 7.48 6.97 1.70
CA MET A 115 6.83 6.72 2.98
C MET A 115 7.85 6.79 4.10
N GLN A 116 7.51 7.52 5.14
CA GLN A 116 8.26 7.58 6.39
C GLN A 116 7.42 6.98 7.52
N GLU A 117 8.03 6.15 8.33
CA GLU A 117 7.42 5.53 9.50
C GLU A 117 8.33 5.70 10.71
N GLU A 118 7.75 5.96 11.86
CA GLU A 118 8.39 6.00 13.18
C GLU A 118 7.79 4.86 14.01
N PRO A 119 8.51 3.73 14.21
CA PRO A 119 8.01 2.60 14.99
C PRO A 119 7.87 2.95 16.47
N ASP A 120 6.75 2.61 17.09
CA ASP A 120 6.48 2.94 18.51
C ASP A 120 7.48 2.31 19.50
N ILE A 121 7.95 1.10 19.20
CA ILE A 121 8.85 0.35 20.13
C ILE A 121 10.32 0.43 19.74
N GLY A 122 10.72 1.37 18.88
CA GLY A 122 12.10 1.53 18.43
C GLY A 122 12.69 0.27 17.80
N SER A 123 11.85 -0.61 17.26
CA SER A 123 12.29 -1.82 16.56
C SER A 123 11.38 -2.15 15.38
N SER A 124 11.96 -2.73 14.34
CA SER A 124 11.22 -3.16 13.16
C SER A 124 11.65 -4.55 12.71
N ARG A 125 10.77 -5.24 12.01
CA ARG A 125 11.04 -6.55 11.41
C ARG A 125 10.37 -6.61 10.04
N PHE A 126 11.13 -6.93 9.02
CA PHE A 126 10.63 -7.19 7.69
C PHE A 126 10.55 -8.69 7.47
N SER A 127 9.37 -9.19 7.19
CA SER A 127 9.17 -10.61 6.93
C SER A 127 8.15 -10.82 5.82
N ALA A 128 8.43 -11.77 4.95
CA ALA A 128 7.51 -12.20 3.90
C ALA A 128 7.21 -13.69 4.02
N ARG A 129 5.94 -14.02 3.92
CA ARG A 129 5.41 -15.40 3.81
C ARG A 129 4.74 -15.54 2.46
N PRO A 130 4.69 -16.76 1.88
CA PRO A 130 3.83 -17.01 0.73
C PRO A 130 2.38 -16.65 1.02
N GLU A 131 1.73 -15.92 0.12
CA GLU A 131 0.32 -15.53 0.30
C GLU A 131 -0.65 -16.71 0.14
N ALA A 132 -0.21 -17.79 -0.48
CA ALA A 132 -1.01 -18.99 -0.69
C ALA A 132 -1.50 -19.68 0.60
N GLY A 133 -1.05 -19.24 1.77
CA GLY A 133 -1.52 -19.73 3.07
C GLY A 133 -1.21 -21.20 3.38
N LEU A 134 -0.63 -21.94 2.44
CA LEU A 134 -0.33 -23.37 2.55
C LEU A 134 1.02 -23.65 3.21
N ALA A 135 1.89 -22.67 3.28
CA ALA A 135 3.21 -22.79 3.86
C ALA A 135 3.38 -21.83 5.04
N ASN A 136 3.60 -22.39 6.23
CA ASN A 136 3.91 -21.61 7.44
C ASN A 136 5.38 -21.13 7.49
N ARG A 137 6.12 -21.25 6.39
CA ARG A 137 7.52 -20.84 6.35
C ARG A 137 7.64 -19.35 5.98
N VAL A 138 8.42 -18.64 6.77
CA VAL A 138 8.88 -17.29 6.44
C VAL A 138 10.02 -17.43 5.45
N LEU A 139 9.86 -16.88 4.23
CA LEU A 139 10.86 -16.97 3.17
C LEU A 139 11.93 -15.89 3.32
N VAL A 140 11.52 -14.71 3.77
CA VAL A 140 12.41 -13.58 4.02
C VAL A 140 12.13 -13.09 5.43
N ASP A 141 13.18 -12.92 6.21
CA ASP A 141 13.10 -12.42 7.57
C ASP A 141 14.38 -11.68 7.92
N SER A 142 14.25 -10.38 8.19
CA SER A 142 15.38 -9.54 8.62
C SER A 142 15.78 -9.79 10.08
N GLY A 143 14.99 -10.57 10.83
CA GLY A 143 15.07 -10.56 12.27
C GLY A 143 14.57 -9.24 12.87
N ARG A 144 14.68 -9.10 14.18
CA ARG A 144 14.32 -7.88 14.89
C ARG A 144 15.46 -6.87 14.81
N LEU A 145 15.24 -5.76 14.14
CA LEU A 145 16.14 -4.63 14.06
C LEU A 145 15.84 -3.70 15.24
N ALA A 146 16.72 -3.63 16.22
CA ALA A 146 16.58 -2.76 17.39
C ALA A 146 17.23 -1.39 17.15
N GLY A 147 16.75 -0.35 17.85
CA GLY A 147 17.26 1.02 17.74
C GLY A 147 16.84 1.70 16.44
N VAL A 148 15.69 1.35 15.90
CA VAL A 148 15.14 1.96 14.69
C VAL A 148 14.20 3.09 15.10
N ASP A 149 14.65 4.32 14.95
CA ASP A 149 13.83 5.51 15.24
C ASP A 149 12.98 5.92 14.03
N ARG A 150 13.47 5.63 12.83
CA ARG A 150 12.80 6.02 11.57
C ARG A 150 13.09 5.03 10.45
N ILE A 151 12.08 4.77 9.65
CA ILE A 151 12.17 3.96 8.43
C ILE A 151 11.71 4.83 7.26
N LEU A 152 12.57 5.02 6.28
CA LEU A 152 12.23 5.66 5.01
C LEU A 152 12.15 4.60 3.92
N ARG A 153 11.04 4.58 3.19
CA ARG A 153 10.82 3.72 2.04
C ARG A 153 10.55 4.57 0.82
N SER A 154 11.14 4.21 -0.31
CA SER A 154 10.83 4.80 -1.61
C SER A 154 10.63 3.70 -2.64
N GLY A 155 9.80 3.95 -3.62
CA GLY A 155 9.52 3.00 -4.69
C GLY A 155 9.15 3.71 -5.99
N VAL A 156 9.50 3.06 -7.09
CA VAL A 156 9.07 3.42 -8.44
C VAL A 156 8.47 2.20 -9.09
N GLU A 157 7.51 2.42 -9.95
CA GLU A 157 6.80 1.34 -10.66
C GLU A 157 6.49 1.76 -12.08
N GLY A 158 6.45 0.79 -12.98
CA GLY A 158 6.03 0.97 -14.36
C GLY A 158 5.18 -0.22 -14.78
N VAL A 159 4.10 0.04 -15.53
CA VAL A 159 3.25 -0.98 -16.13
C VAL A 159 3.03 -0.61 -17.58
N TRP A 160 3.33 -1.54 -18.45
CA TRP A 160 2.97 -1.47 -19.86
C TRP A 160 2.02 -2.60 -20.19
N VAL A 161 0.91 -2.25 -20.79
CA VAL A 161 -0.06 -3.20 -21.35
C VAL A 161 -0.21 -2.87 -22.81
N GLY A 162 -0.03 -3.88 -23.66
CA GLY A 162 -0.14 -3.74 -25.11
C GLY A 162 -0.16 -5.10 -25.78
N GLY A 163 -0.87 -5.19 -26.89
CA GLY A 163 -0.95 -6.39 -27.72
C GLY A 163 -2.38 -6.80 -28.08
N PRO A 164 -2.51 -7.79 -28.94
CA PRO A 164 -3.82 -8.35 -29.32
C PRO A 164 -4.44 -9.06 -28.10
N TYR A 165 -5.63 -8.64 -27.73
CA TYR A 165 -6.48 -9.29 -26.72
C TYR A 165 -7.41 -10.28 -27.37
#